data_5438c2f15072330c1218ac84e024af1f
#
_entry.id   5438c2f15072330c1218ac84e024af1f
#
_cell.length_a   1.000
_cell.length_b   1.000
_cell.length_c   1.000
_cell.angle_alpha   90.00
_cell.angle_beta   90.00
_cell.angle_gamma   90.00
#
_symmetry.space_group_name_H-M   'P 1'
#
loop_
_entity.id
_entity.type
_entity.pdbx_description
1 polymer ?
#
loop_
_entity_poly.entity_id
_entity_poly.type
_entity_poly.pdbx_seq_one_letter_code
_entity_poly.pdbx_strand_id
1 'polypeptide(L)'
;MKAQISRRRFLATTATTAAALAVPRVLTAQKSEKQLVIGEGEHRYEVLHDWPQLPDKYRWQTTHNVAVDREGLLYVIHEGRENQKDHPSIFVFDGEGKFVRAFGNQFQGGGHGLEVRTEGKEQFLYVTGYQQLKNFAKLTLKGEPVWEKHAPMDSGVYPKDEDTKPTKRWGRDAFMPTNYAFLPDGGFFLADGYGSYRIHRYDKAGNWKSMFGEPGKGDGQFNTPHGVWIDNRPGREASVVVADRANKRLQWFTLEGKHIKTLDGFILPANIDSHKDVLLVPDLSARITLLGKDDKVITHLGEDPEWREQVLKDGMKLRGSRNGEGWVAGKFLHPHDACFDPAGNIYVAEWVHTGRITKLRKVA
;
A
#
# COMPACT_ATOMS: atom_id res chain seq x y z
N MET A 1 -82.32 24.65 -53.90
CA MET A 1 -81.77 25.16 -55.18
C MET A 1 -80.31 25.47 -54.95
N LYS A 2 -79.48 24.65 -55.48
CA LYS A 2 -78.42 24.94 -56.44
C LYS A 2 -77.75 26.32 -56.20
N ALA A 3 -76.50 26.54 -56.06
CA ALA A 3 -75.31 26.00 -56.70
C ALA A 3 -74.13 26.67 -56.03
N GLN A 4 -73.13 26.16 -56.07
CA GLN A 4 -71.99 25.84 -56.94
C GLN A 4 -70.70 26.54 -56.40
N ILE A 5 -69.89 25.75 -56.22
CA ILE A 5 -68.48 25.85 -55.83
C ILE A 5 -67.67 26.53 -56.94
N SER A 6 -66.76 27.39 -56.60
CA SER A 6 -65.62 27.69 -57.44
C SER A 6 -64.33 27.50 -56.72
N ARG A 7 -63.55 26.56 -57.23
CA ARG A 7 -62.21 26.22 -56.82
C ARG A 7 -61.22 27.31 -57.23
N ARG A 8 -60.41 27.79 -56.33
CA ARG A 8 -59.03 28.15 -56.65
C ARG A 8 -58.16 27.82 -55.44
N ARG A 9 -57.46 26.71 -55.56
CA ARG A 9 -56.30 26.40 -54.74
C ARG A 9 -55.26 27.46 -55.01
N PHE A 10 -54.90 28.17 -54.04
CA PHE A 10 -53.60 28.89 -53.95
C PHE A 10 -52.70 28.12 -53.12
N LEU A 11 -51.72 27.46 -53.75
CA LEU A 11 -50.52 26.88 -53.07
C LEU A 11 -49.67 28.05 -52.64
N ALA A 12 -49.75 28.41 -51.39
CA ALA A 12 -48.70 29.21 -50.72
C ALA A 12 -47.71 28.28 -50.14
N THR A 13 -46.60 28.10 -50.83
CA THR A 13 -45.39 27.44 -50.30
C THR A 13 -44.77 28.38 -49.30
N THR A 14 -45.00 28.15 -48.00
CA THR A 14 -44.28 28.79 -46.94
C THR A 14 -42.97 28.03 -46.75
N ALA A 15 -41.91 28.58 -47.32
CA ALA A 15 -40.55 28.17 -46.96
C ALA A 15 -40.25 28.61 -45.52
N THR A 16 -40.34 27.67 -44.59
CA THR A 16 -39.88 27.89 -43.23
C THR A 16 -38.36 27.79 -43.24
N THR A 17 -37.70 28.94 -43.33
CA THR A 17 -36.28 29.07 -43.07
C THR A 17 -36.07 28.82 -41.58
N ALA A 18 -35.61 27.61 -41.23
CA ALA A 18 -35.10 27.32 -39.89
C ALA A 18 -33.79 28.10 -39.71
N ALA A 19 -33.87 29.29 -39.11
CA ALA A 19 -32.72 29.98 -38.61
C ALA A 19 -32.15 29.13 -37.44
N ALA A 20 -31.16 28.32 -37.75
CA ALA A 20 -30.35 27.69 -36.71
C ALA A 20 -29.65 28.82 -35.94
N LEU A 21 -30.17 29.18 -34.78
CA LEU A 21 -29.47 29.96 -33.79
C LEU A 21 -28.22 29.16 -33.40
N ALA A 22 -27.09 29.43 -34.05
CA ALA A 22 -25.77 29.03 -33.59
C ALA A 22 -25.52 29.76 -32.28
N VAL A 23 -25.91 29.13 -31.17
CA VAL A 23 -25.43 29.55 -29.85
C VAL A 23 -23.90 29.36 -29.90
N PRO A 24 -23.11 30.42 -29.73
CA PRO A 24 -21.68 30.25 -29.64
C PRO A 24 -21.43 29.37 -28.41
N ARG A 25 -21.11 28.10 -28.64
CA ARG A 25 -20.50 27.31 -27.58
C ARG A 25 -19.16 27.96 -27.29
N VAL A 26 -19.11 28.72 -26.22
CA VAL A 26 -17.86 29.09 -25.60
C VAL A 26 -17.25 27.75 -25.18
N LEU A 27 -16.35 27.22 -26.00
CA LEU A 27 -15.40 26.25 -25.59
C LEU A 27 -14.53 26.97 -24.57
N THR A 28 -14.95 26.95 -23.31
CA THR A 28 -14.02 27.16 -22.22
C THR A 28 -12.98 26.07 -22.42
N ALA A 29 -11.83 26.45 -22.97
CA ALA A 29 -10.65 25.63 -22.85
C ALA A 29 -10.55 25.34 -21.36
N GLN A 30 -10.86 24.10 -20.95
CA GLN A 30 -10.46 23.63 -19.63
C GLN A 30 -8.97 23.89 -19.62
N LYS A 31 -8.55 24.81 -18.75
CA LYS A 31 -7.16 25.02 -18.41
C LYS A 31 -6.68 23.62 -18.07
N SER A 32 -5.85 23.02 -18.93
CA SER A 32 -5.27 21.72 -18.64
C SER A 32 -4.58 21.90 -17.30
N GLU A 33 -5.15 21.32 -16.25
CA GLU A 33 -4.46 21.29 -14.97
C GLU A 33 -3.12 20.65 -15.27
N LYS A 34 -2.06 21.42 -15.04
CA LYS A 34 -0.71 21.00 -15.35
C LYS A 34 -0.49 19.70 -14.58
N GLN A 35 -0.34 18.60 -15.31
CA GLN A 35 -0.09 17.30 -14.70
C GLN A 35 1.04 17.44 -13.69
N LEU A 36 0.75 17.07 -12.45
CA LEU A 36 1.75 17.11 -11.39
C LEU A 36 2.63 15.88 -11.52
N VAL A 37 3.85 16.06 -11.98
CA VAL A 37 4.82 14.99 -12.21
C VAL A 37 5.98 15.13 -11.23
N ILE A 38 6.35 14.02 -10.60
CA ILE A 38 7.52 13.91 -9.70
C ILE A 38 8.49 12.85 -10.22
N GLY A 39 9.73 12.88 -9.74
CA GLY A 39 10.78 11.98 -10.17
C GLY A 39 11.54 12.50 -11.41
N GLU A 40 12.48 11.70 -11.91
CA GLU A 40 13.40 12.08 -12.99
C GLU A 40 13.72 10.92 -13.92
N GLY A 41 14.27 11.23 -15.10
CA GLY A 41 14.63 10.23 -16.10
C GLY A 41 13.48 9.32 -16.48
N GLU A 42 13.73 8.02 -16.44
CA GLU A 42 12.73 6.96 -16.68
C GLU A 42 11.80 6.70 -15.49
N HIS A 43 12.06 7.35 -14.36
CA HIS A 43 11.33 7.20 -13.10
C HIS A 43 10.48 8.44 -12.79
N ARG A 44 9.75 8.93 -13.80
CA ARG A 44 8.81 10.04 -13.67
C ARG A 44 7.39 9.51 -13.52
N TYR A 45 6.65 10.11 -12.60
CA TYR A 45 5.30 9.68 -12.25
C TYR A 45 4.37 10.88 -12.12
N GLU A 46 3.20 10.77 -12.72
CA GLU A 46 2.08 11.66 -12.44
C GLU A 46 1.46 11.27 -11.09
N VAL A 47 1.23 12.25 -10.24
CA VAL A 47 0.70 12.04 -8.90
C VAL A 47 -0.82 12.18 -8.90
N LEU A 48 -1.50 11.12 -8.50
CA LEU A 48 -2.95 11.07 -8.33
C LEU A 48 -3.27 10.74 -6.86
N HIS A 49 -3.36 11.78 -6.04
CA HIS A 49 -3.78 11.63 -4.64
C HIS A 49 -5.26 11.27 -4.57
N ASP A 50 -5.66 10.57 -3.49
CA ASP A 50 -7.04 10.15 -3.24
C ASP A 50 -7.67 9.42 -4.44
N TRP A 51 -6.82 8.65 -5.14
CA TRP A 51 -7.17 8.01 -6.40
C TRP A 51 -8.32 7.00 -6.32
N PRO A 52 -8.44 6.13 -5.29
CA PRO A 52 -9.53 5.17 -5.24
C PRO A 52 -10.86 5.81 -4.83
N GLN A 53 -11.93 5.40 -5.49
CA GLN A 53 -13.28 5.88 -5.26
C GLN A 53 -13.99 5.01 -4.22
N LEU A 54 -13.99 5.46 -2.97
CA LEU A 54 -14.69 4.75 -1.91
C LEU A 54 -16.19 5.06 -1.94
N PRO A 55 -17.09 4.05 -1.93
CA PRO A 55 -18.54 4.28 -1.84
C PRO A 55 -18.94 5.02 -0.56
N ASP A 56 -19.97 5.87 -0.61
CA ASP A 56 -20.43 6.73 0.49
C ASP A 56 -20.77 5.99 1.79
N LYS A 57 -21.15 4.70 1.69
CA LYS A 57 -21.44 3.86 2.84
C LYS A 57 -20.21 3.52 3.68
N TYR A 58 -19.00 3.70 3.15
CA TYR A 58 -17.75 3.43 3.83
C TYR A 58 -16.99 4.72 4.14
N ARG A 59 -16.05 4.64 5.06
CA ARG A 59 -15.11 5.71 5.36
C ARG A 59 -13.71 5.15 5.41
N TRP A 60 -12.75 5.92 4.91
CA TRP A 60 -11.35 5.61 5.12
C TRP A 60 -11.02 5.66 6.61
N GLN A 61 -10.27 4.68 7.05
CA GLN A 61 -9.59 4.67 8.35
C GLN A 61 -8.09 4.78 8.08
N THR A 62 -7.25 4.68 9.11
CA THR A 62 -5.80 4.71 8.91
C THR A 62 -5.37 3.61 7.93
N THR A 63 -4.87 4.00 6.75
CA THR A 63 -4.37 3.07 5.74
C THR A 63 -2.97 2.61 6.11
N HIS A 64 -2.70 1.31 5.91
CA HIS A 64 -1.44 0.70 6.27
C HIS A 64 -0.69 0.10 5.09
N ASN A 65 -1.33 -0.78 4.33
CA ASN A 65 -0.64 -1.56 3.31
C ASN A 65 -1.47 -1.68 2.03
N VAL A 66 -0.78 -1.90 0.92
CA VAL A 66 -1.35 -2.07 -0.42
C VAL A 66 -0.67 -3.22 -1.16
N ALA A 67 -1.44 -3.97 -1.95
CA ALA A 67 -0.90 -4.99 -2.83
C ALA A 67 -1.73 -5.09 -4.10
N VAL A 68 -1.11 -5.49 -5.21
CA VAL A 68 -1.77 -5.66 -6.50
C VAL A 68 -1.74 -7.13 -6.90
N ASP A 69 -2.89 -7.66 -7.36
CA ASP A 69 -2.93 -9.01 -7.91
C ASP A 69 -2.56 -9.03 -9.41
N ARG A 70 -2.46 -10.22 -9.99
CA ARG A 70 -2.10 -10.40 -11.41
C ARG A 70 -3.15 -9.86 -12.39
N GLU A 71 -4.37 -9.62 -11.91
CA GLU A 71 -5.46 -9.04 -12.71
C GLU A 71 -5.48 -7.51 -12.62
N GLY A 72 -4.58 -6.93 -11.81
CA GLY A 72 -4.43 -5.50 -11.60
C GLY A 72 -5.41 -4.93 -10.57
N LEU A 73 -6.04 -5.78 -9.75
CA LEU A 73 -6.86 -5.31 -8.64
C LEU A 73 -5.96 -4.86 -7.49
N LEU A 74 -6.22 -3.65 -6.98
CA LEU A 74 -5.55 -3.11 -5.80
C LEU A 74 -6.29 -3.48 -4.53
N TYR A 75 -5.60 -4.10 -3.60
CA TYR A 75 -6.05 -4.39 -2.24
C TYR A 75 -5.45 -3.36 -1.28
N VAL A 76 -6.27 -2.81 -0.41
CA VAL A 76 -5.88 -1.80 0.59
C VAL A 76 -6.35 -2.27 1.95
N ILE A 77 -5.46 -2.35 2.94
CA ILE A 77 -5.83 -2.65 4.32
C ILE A 77 -5.79 -1.40 5.20
N HIS A 78 -6.79 -1.30 6.08
CA HIS A 78 -6.86 -0.34 7.16
C HIS A 78 -6.43 -0.97 8.49
N GLU A 79 -5.87 -0.17 9.39
CA GLU A 79 -5.75 -0.52 10.81
C GLU A 79 -7.11 -0.84 11.42
N GLY A 80 -8.10 -0.04 11.05
CA GLY A 80 -9.43 -0.16 11.60
C GLY A 80 -9.55 0.33 13.05
N ARG A 81 -10.68 0.02 13.68
CA ARG A 81 -10.96 0.39 15.08
C ARG A 81 -11.66 -0.77 15.77
N GLU A 82 -11.22 -1.13 16.96
CA GLU A 82 -11.74 -2.27 17.71
C GLU A 82 -13.27 -2.21 17.92
N ASN A 83 -13.83 -1.01 18.05
CA ASN A 83 -15.27 -0.77 18.23
C ASN A 83 -16.09 -0.65 16.93
N GLN A 84 -15.50 -0.93 15.78
CA GLN A 84 -16.14 -0.84 14.46
C GLN A 84 -16.09 -2.18 13.70
N LYS A 85 -16.39 -3.27 14.37
CA LYS A 85 -16.34 -4.63 13.82
C LYS A 85 -17.21 -4.87 12.57
N ASP A 86 -18.23 -4.04 12.35
CA ASP A 86 -19.10 -4.13 11.16
C ASP A 86 -18.50 -3.45 9.92
N HIS A 87 -17.41 -2.67 10.08
CA HIS A 87 -16.73 -2.02 8.99
C HIS A 87 -15.64 -2.94 8.44
N PRO A 88 -15.55 -3.16 7.12
CA PRO A 88 -14.47 -3.96 6.54
C PRO A 88 -13.12 -3.27 6.70
N SER A 89 -12.04 -4.06 6.86
CA SER A 89 -10.67 -3.55 6.91
C SER A 89 -9.95 -3.61 5.58
N ILE A 90 -10.43 -4.44 4.64
CA ILE A 90 -9.79 -4.62 3.33
C ILE A 90 -10.74 -4.16 2.24
N PHE A 91 -10.24 -3.27 1.38
CA PHE A 91 -10.96 -2.72 0.23
C PHE A 91 -10.25 -3.10 -1.05
N VAL A 92 -11.01 -3.40 -2.09
CA VAL A 92 -10.49 -3.81 -3.40
C VAL A 92 -11.01 -2.85 -4.47
N PHE A 93 -10.09 -2.40 -5.32
CA PHE A 93 -10.36 -1.46 -6.41
C PHE A 93 -9.83 -2.03 -7.73
N ASP A 94 -10.45 -1.64 -8.85
CA ASP A 94 -9.95 -1.95 -10.18
C ASP A 94 -8.84 -0.97 -10.64
N GLY A 95 -8.30 -1.17 -11.84
CA GLY A 95 -7.22 -0.35 -12.41
C GLY A 95 -7.60 1.12 -12.64
N GLU A 96 -8.90 1.47 -12.65
CA GLU A 96 -9.44 2.82 -12.75
C GLU A 96 -9.77 3.43 -11.38
N GLY A 97 -9.55 2.68 -10.28
CA GLY A 97 -9.84 3.13 -8.92
C GLY A 97 -11.29 2.96 -8.49
N LYS A 98 -12.11 2.24 -9.25
CA LYS A 98 -13.48 1.95 -8.85
C LYS A 98 -13.52 0.85 -7.82
N PHE A 99 -14.40 1.02 -6.85
CA PHE A 99 -14.62 0.01 -5.82
C PHE A 99 -15.19 -1.29 -6.41
N VAL A 100 -14.59 -2.41 -6.04
CA VAL A 100 -15.00 -3.76 -6.44
C VAL A 100 -15.71 -4.48 -5.29
N ARG A 101 -15.06 -4.59 -4.13
CA ARG A 101 -15.58 -5.27 -2.93
C ARG A 101 -14.82 -4.86 -1.68
N ALA A 102 -15.35 -5.23 -0.52
CA ALA A 102 -14.67 -5.08 0.75
C ALA A 102 -14.98 -6.25 1.68
N PHE A 103 -14.04 -6.59 2.56
CA PHE A 103 -14.12 -7.69 3.51
C PHE A 103 -13.07 -7.49 4.64
N GLY A 104 -12.85 -8.52 5.46
CA GLY A 104 -11.78 -8.51 6.46
C GLY A 104 -12.14 -7.82 7.76
N ASN A 105 -13.43 -7.85 8.16
CA ASN A 105 -13.90 -7.26 9.42
C ASN A 105 -13.15 -7.77 10.65
N GLN A 106 -12.62 -9.00 10.59
CA GLN A 106 -11.82 -9.60 11.66
C GLN A 106 -10.51 -8.85 11.94
N PHE A 107 -10.02 -8.04 10.98
CA PHE A 107 -8.81 -7.24 11.16
C PHE A 107 -9.08 -5.83 11.70
N GLN A 108 -10.31 -5.48 12.04
CA GLN A 108 -10.62 -4.21 12.68
C GLN A 108 -9.96 -4.09 14.05
N GLY A 109 -9.20 -3.01 14.23
CA GLY A 109 -8.43 -2.71 15.45
C GLY A 109 -7.00 -3.22 15.41
N GLY A 110 -6.47 -3.54 14.21
CA GLY A 110 -5.09 -4.00 14.09
C GLY A 110 -4.68 -4.50 12.71
N GLY A 111 -5.46 -4.25 11.66
CA GLY A 111 -5.03 -4.59 10.30
C GLY A 111 -3.74 -3.86 9.93
N HIS A 112 -2.72 -4.57 9.39
CA HIS A 112 -1.40 -3.99 9.16
C HIS A 112 -0.78 -4.40 7.82
N GLY A 113 -0.03 -5.49 7.76
CA GLY A 113 0.59 -5.97 6.52
C GLY A 113 -0.41 -6.68 5.63
N LEU A 114 -0.26 -6.52 4.32
CA LEU A 114 -1.09 -7.19 3.32
C LEU A 114 -0.26 -7.43 2.07
N GLU A 115 -0.16 -8.70 1.65
CA GLU A 115 0.60 -9.09 0.47
C GLU A 115 -0.22 -10.07 -0.37
N VAL A 116 -0.08 -9.99 -1.70
CA VAL A 116 -0.62 -10.97 -2.63
C VAL A 116 0.47 -11.95 -3.04
N ARG A 117 0.20 -13.23 -2.87
CA ARG A 117 1.12 -14.29 -3.30
C ARG A 117 0.48 -15.22 -4.32
N THR A 118 1.24 -15.52 -5.38
CA THR A 118 0.88 -16.56 -6.33
C THR A 118 1.42 -17.93 -5.88
N GLU A 119 0.54 -18.91 -5.77
CA GLU A 119 0.86 -20.30 -5.43
C GLU A 119 0.29 -21.24 -6.51
N GLY A 120 1.14 -21.71 -7.38
CA GLY A 120 0.71 -22.45 -8.55
C GLY A 120 -0.16 -21.62 -9.49
N LYS A 121 -1.43 -21.97 -9.63
CA LYS A 121 -2.40 -21.24 -10.48
C LYS A 121 -3.26 -20.24 -9.70
N GLU A 122 -3.23 -20.30 -8.39
CA GLU A 122 -4.06 -19.48 -7.50
C GLU A 122 -3.27 -18.34 -6.89
N GLN A 123 -3.98 -17.33 -6.41
CA GLN A 123 -3.42 -16.25 -5.61
C GLN A 123 -4.15 -16.16 -4.29
N PHE A 124 -3.40 -15.78 -3.27
CA PHE A 124 -3.87 -15.64 -1.90
C PHE A 124 -3.43 -14.30 -1.31
N LEU A 125 -4.21 -13.79 -0.38
CA LEU A 125 -3.83 -12.69 0.48
C LEU A 125 -3.17 -13.23 1.75
N TYR A 126 -2.05 -12.63 2.10
CA TYR A 126 -1.40 -12.83 3.39
C TYR A 126 -1.54 -11.54 4.18
N VAL A 127 -2.13 -11.62 5.37
CA VAL A 127 -2.51 -10.45 6.17
C VAL A 127 -1.94 -10.58 7.57
N THR A 128 -1.38 -9.49 8.10
CA THR A 128 -1.00 -9.41 9.51
C THR A 128 -1.95 -8.54 10.31
N GLY A 129 -2.18 -8.94 11.54
CA GLY A 129 -2.86 -8.15 12.54
C GLY A 129 -1.95 -7.87 13.72
N TYR A 130 -1.71 -6.58 14.00
CA TYR A 130 -0.90 -6.15 15.13
C TYR A 130 -1.76 -5.68 16.31
N GLN A 131 -1.26 -4.91 17.24
CA GLN A 131 -1.98 -4.40 18.43
C GLN A 131 -2.73 -5.49 19.18
N GLN A 132 -4.08 -5.45 19.11
CA GLN A 132 -4.96 -6.37 19.85
C GLN A 132 -5.12 -7.74 19.15
N LEU A 133 -4.85 -7.81 17.86
CA LEU A 133 -5.07 -9.00 17.05
C LEU A 133 -3.94 -10.01 17.18
N LYS A 134 -2.71 -9.54 17.06
CA LYS A 134 -1.48 -10.36 17.22
C LYS A 134 -1.55 -11.68 16.45
N ASN A 135 -1.99 -11.61 15.21
CA ASN A 135 -2.22 -12.75 14.34
C ASN A 135 -1.61 -12.52 12.95
N PHE A 136 -1.56 -13.57 12.20
CA PHE A 136 -1.29 -13.54 10.78
C PHE A 136 -2.12 -14.61 10.08
N ALA A 137 -2.57 -14.32 8.86
CA ALA A 137 -3.54 -15.15 8.18
C ALA A 137 -3.27 -15.26 6.69
N LYS A 138 -3.72 -16.36 6.10
CA LYS A 138 -3.84 -16.56 4.67
C LYS A 138 -5.32 -16.61 4.31
N LEU A 139 -5.71 -15.81 3.33
CA LEU A 139 -7.08 -15.72 2.83
C LEU A 139 -7.10 -15.98 1.32
N THR A 140 -8.26 -16.41 0.82
CA THR A 140 -8.52 -16.31 -0.62
C THR A 140 -8.58 -14.82 -1.03
N LEU A 141 -8.47 -14.51 -2.32
CA LEU A 141 -8.66 -13.13 -2.81
C LEU A 141 -10.08 -12.58 -2.57
N LYS A 142 -11.02 -13.43 -2.13
CA LYS A 142 -12.39 -13.04 -1.74
C LYS A 142 -12.53 -12.79 -0.24
N GLY A 143 -11.47 -13.04 0.54
CA GLY A 143 -11.45 -12.82 1.99
C GLY A 143 -11.85 -14.04 2.82
N GLU A 144 -12.01 -15.21 2.21
CA GLU A 144 -12.31 -16.45 2.91
C GLU A 144 -11.04 -16.97 3.61
N PRO A 145 -11.05 -17.29 4.90
CA PRO A 145 -9.87 -17.74 5.61
C PRO A 145 -9.44 -19.14 5.14
N VAL A 146 -8.16 -19.27 4.81
CA VAL A 146 -7.51 -20.57 4.57
C VAL A 146 -6.90 -21.08 5.87
N TRP A 147 -6.19 -20.20 6.58
CA TRP A 147 -5.71 -20.41 7.94
C TRP A 147 -5.42 -19.07 8.63
N GLU A 148 -5.47 -19.10 9.96
CA GLU A 148 -5.05 -18.03 10.85
C GLU A 148 -4.14 -18.60 11.94
N LYS A 149 -3.11 -17.85 12.32
CA LYS A 149 -2.08 -18.25 13.27
C LYS A 149 -1.69 -17.08 14.16
N HIS A 150 -1.08 -17.40 15.29
CA HIS A 150 -0.63 -16.47 16.31
C HIS A 150 0.87 -16.65 16.59
N ALA A 151 1.30 -16.22 17.77
CA ALA A 151 2.71 -16.28 18.18
C ALA A 151 3.26 -17.70 18.01
N PRO A 152 4.47 -17.85 17.41
CA PRO A 152 5.12 -19.14 17.25
C PRO A 152 5.77 -19.58 18.57
N MET A 153 5.03 -20.27 19.39
CA MET A 153 5.48 -20.69 20.72
C MET A 153 6.72 -21.58 20.69
N ASP A 154 6.88 -22.38 19.63
CA ASP A 154 8.06 -23.22 19.41
C ASP A 154 9.37 -22.39 19.26
N SER A 155 9.26 -21.09 19.01
CA SER A 155 10.41 -20.19 18.94
C SER A 155 11.11 -19.96 20.29
N GLY A 156 10.38 -20.16 21.39
CA GLY A 156 10.88 -19.95 22.75
C GLY A 156 11.08 -18.48 23.15
N VAL A 157 10.66 -17.51 22.33
CA VAL A 157 10.87 -16.06 22.62
C VAL A 157 9.65 -15.38 23.25
N TYR A 158 8.51 -16.05 23.28
CA TYR A 158 7.27 -15.50 23.79
C TYR A 158 6.88 -16.11 25.14
N PRO A 159 6.17 -15.35 26.01
CA PRO A 159 5.70 -15.88 27.26
C PRO A 159 4.63 -16.94 27.02
N LYS A 160 4.40 -17.76 28.01
CA LYS A 160 3.35 -18.78 27.99
C LYS A 160 2.01 -18.15 27.61
N ASP A 161 1.26 -18.85 26.77
CA ASP A 161 -0.09 -18.49 26.31
C ASP A 161 -0.15 -17.21 25.40
N GLU A 162 0.97 -16.67 24.87
CA GLU A 162 0.94 -15.52 23.95
C GLU A 162 0.17 -15.83 22.66
N ASP A 163 0.06 -17.08 22.25
CA ASP A 163 -0.70 -17.54 21.09
C ASP A 163 -2.21 -17.67 21.35
N THR A 164 -2.62 -17.87 22.59
CA THR A 164 -4.03 -18.11 22.97
C THR A 164 -4.63 -17.01 23.82
N LYS A 165 -3.81 -16.33 24.59
CA LYS A 165 -4.17 -15.20 25.47
C LYS A 165 -3.14 -14.08 25.35
N PRO A 166 -2.98 -13.46 24.17
CA PRO A 166 -1.92 -12.52 23.93
C PRO A 166 -1.99 -11.34 24.90
N THR A 167 -0.80 -10.94 25.37
CA THR A 167 -0.72 -9.77 26.25
C THR A 167 -1.12 -8.51 25.48
N LYS A 168 -1.88 -7.60 26.11
CA LYS A 168 -2.31 -6.34 25.49
C LYS A 168 -1.20 -5.27 25.46
N ARG A 169 -0.04 -5.56 26.05
CA ARG A 169 1.10 -4.64 26.10
C ARG A 169 2.03 -4.78 24.89
N TRP A 170 2.75 -3.74 24.62
CA TRP A 170 3.90 -3.76 23.72
C TRP A 170 5.14 -4.20 24.49
N GLY A 171 5.97 -5.03 23.87
CA GLY A 171 7.19 -5.52 24.50
C GLY A 171 7.99 -6.45 23.62
N ARG A 172 9.25 -6.66 23.97
CA ARG A 172 10.16 -7.56 23.21
C ARG A 172 9.82 -9.04 23.38
N ASP A 173 8.97 -9.35 24.30
CA ASP A 173 8.39 -10.66 24.58
C ASP A 173 6.93 -10.78 24.11
N ALA A 174 6.40 -9.80 23.39
CA ALA A 174 5.07 -9.83 22.79
C ALA A 174 5.17 -10.10 21.28
N PHE A 175 4.19 -10.79 20.72
CA PHE A 175 4.08 -11.00 19.28
C PHE A 175 3.31 -9.84 18.63
N MET A 176 3.92 -9.15 17.66
CA MET A 176 3.26 -8.08 16.89
C MET A 176 3.84 -8.02 15.47
N PRO A 177 3.32 -8.87 14.57
CA PRO A 177 3.85 -8.99 13.22
C PRO A 177 3.58 -7.75 12.37
N THR A 178 4.47 -7.51 11.41
CA THR A 178 4.37 -6.37 10.50
C THR A 178 4.16 -6.80 9.06
N ASN A 179 5.12 -7.44 8.41
CA ASN A 179 5.01 -7.75 6.99
C ASN A 179 5.66 -9.09 6.62
N TYR A 180 5.45 -9.53 5.36
CA TYR A 180 5.88 -10.80 4.81
C TYR A 180 6.95 -10.65 3.73
N ALA A 181 7.75 -11.72 3.53
CA ALA A 181 8.55 -11.96 2.34
C ALA A 181 8.44 -13.42 1.90
N PHE A 182 8.16 -13.69 0.64
CA PHE A 182 7.83 -15.03 0.14
C PHE A 182 9.03 -15.73 -0.47
N LEU A 183 9.31 -16.94 0.02
CA LEU A 183 10.39 -17.78 -0.44
C LEU A 183 10.01 -18.58 -1.69
N PRO A 184 10.99 -18.90 -2.55
CA PRO A 184 10.75 -19.73 -3.74
C PRO A 184 10.26 -21.15 -3.43
N ASP A 185 10.63 -21.69 -2.25
CA ASP A 185 10.22 -23.03 -1.79
C ASP A 185 8.76 -23.13 -1.32
N GLY A 186 8.05 -22.01 -1.37
CA GLY A 186 6.68 -21.91 -0.89
C GLY A 186 6.56 -21.41 0.55
N GLY A 187 7.64 -21.38 1.32
CA GLY A 187 7.70 -20.79 2.65
C GLY A 187 7.65 -19.25 2.62
N PHE A 188 7.77 -18.66 3.79
CA PHE A 188 7.80 -17.20 3.92
C PHE A 188 8.54 -16.77 5.18
N PHE A 189 9.00 -15.53 5.15
CA PHE A 189 9.43 -14.80 6.34
C PHE A 189 8.30 -13.89 6.82
N LEU A 190 8.23 -13.74 8.14
CA LEU A 190 7.33 -12.81 8.83
C LEU A 190 8.17 -11.96 9.78
N ALA A 191 8.11 -10.64 9.60
CA ALA A 191 8.77 -9.73 10.53
C ALA A 191 7.89 -9.52 11.76
N ASP A 192 8.43 -9.75 12.95
CA ASP A 192 7.81 -9.39 14.23
C ASP A 192 8.33 -8.01 14.69
N GLY A 193 8.00 -7.00 13.85
CA GLY A 193 8.64 -5.69 13.89
C GLY A 193 8.27 -4.81 15.08
N TYR A 194 7.14 -5.04 15.72
CA TYR A 194 6.74 -4.34 16.95
C TYR A 194 6.85 -5.22 18.18
N GLY A 195 7.02 -6.52 17.99
CA GLY A 195 7.18 -7.51 19.04
C GLY A 195 8.63 -7.82 19.36
N SER A 196 9.07 -9.03 19.06
CA SER A 196 10.39 -9.55 19.44
C SER A 196 11.58 -8.94 18.68
N TYR A 197 11.34 -8.16 17.62
CA TYR A 197 12.38 -7.66 16.70
C TYR A 197 13.16 -8.78 16.02
N ARG A 198 12.46 -9.83 15.61
CA ARG A 198 13.01 -10.98 14.90
C ARG A 198 12.30 -11.19 13.57
N ILE A 199 12.97 -11.88 12.65
CA ILE A 199 12.40 -12.35 11.41
C ILE A 199 12.17 -13.86 11.55
N HIS A 200 10.90 -14.27 11.54
CA HIS A 200 10.49 -15.67 11.67
C HIS A 200 10.34 -16.31 10.30
N ARG A 201 10.87 -17.52 10.12
CA ARG A 201 10.70 -18.34 8.92
C ARG A 201 9.62 -19.39 9.14
N TYR A 202 8.71 -19.50 8.17
CA TYR A 202 7.63 -20.48 8.14
C TYR A 202 7.69 -21.32 6.85
N ASP A 203 7.16 -22.55 6.88
CA ASP A 203 6.91 -23.31 5.67
C ASP A 203 5.61 -22.84 4.97
N LYS A 204 5.30 -23.45 3.81
CA LYS A 204 4.10 -23.12 3.03
C LYS A 204 2.77 -23.34 3.76
N ALA A 205 2.75 -24.19 4.79
CA ALA A 205 1.57 -24.43 5.63
C ALA A 205 1.49 -23.49 6.83
N GLY A 206 2.44 -22.56 6.95
CA GLY A 206 2.53 -21.64 8.07
C GLY A 206 3.03 -22.28 9.36
N ASN A 207 3.78 -23.37 9.31
CA ASN A 207 4.44 -23.93 10.46
C ASN A 207 5.80 -23.27 10.65
N TRP A 208 6.09 -22.85 11.86
CA TRP A 208 7.34 -22.20 12.20
C TRP A 208 8.56 -23.14 12.02
N LYS A 209 9.68 -22.61 11.54
CA LYS A 209 10.91 -23.35 11.26
C LYS A 209 12.12 -22.79 11.98
N SER A 210 12.32 -21.50 11.92
CA SER A 210 13.47 -20.82 12.48
C SER A 210 13.24 -19.33 12.60
N MET A 211 14.20 -18.61 13.13
CA MET A 211 14.23 -17.17 13.15
C MET A 211 15.66 -16.65 13.08
N PHE A 212 15.83 -15.39 12.72
CA PHE A 212 17.10 -14.69 12.82
C PHE A 212 16.90 -13.25 13.29
N GLY A 213 18.00 -12.60 13.63
CA GLY A 213 17.99 -11.27 14.19
C GLY A 213 17.65 -11.23 15.68
N GLU A 214 17.92 -10.11 16.28
CA GLU A 214 17.66 -9.81 17.69
C GLU A 214 17.56 -8.29 17.90
N PRO A 215 17.00 -7.81 19.01
CA PRO A 215 16.98 -6.39 19.32
C PRO A 215 18.38 -5.79 19.43
N GLY A 216 18.63 -4.66 18.75
CA GLY A 216 19.89 -3.95 18.83
C GLY A 216 20.17 -3.02 17.66
N LYS A 217 21.42 -2.57 17.52
CA LYS A 217 21.88 -1.62 16.50
C LYS A 217 23.05 -2.14 15.65
N GLY A 218 23.64 -3.27 16.04
CA GLY A 218 24.72 -3.92 15.28
C GLY A 218 24.21 -4.56 14.00
N ASP A 219 25.14 -5.06 13.18
CA ASP A 219 24.79 -5.87 12.01
C ASP A 219 24.08 -7.15 12.43
N GLY A 220 22.97 -7.45 11.75
CA GLY A 220 22.10 -8.56 12.12
C GLY A 220 21.17 -8.29 13.32
N GLN A 221 21.29 -7.14 13.97
CA GLN A 221 20.38 -6.70 15.02
C GLN A 221 19.36 -5.70 14.46
N PHE A 222 18.20 -5.61 15.10
CA PHE A 222 17.08 -4.78 14.63
C PHE A 222 16.51 -3.86 15.71
N ASN A 223 16.00 -2.74 15.25
CA ASN A 223 15.10 -1.87 16.00
C ASN A 223 13.88 -1.56 15.13
N THR A 224 12.80 -2.27 15.36
CA THR A 224 11.58 -2.24 14.55
C THR A 224 11.85 -2.71 13.11
N PRO A 225 12.18 -3.99 12.86
CA PRO A 225 12.26 -4.56 11.51
C PRO A 225 10.85 -4.61 10.92
N HIS A 226 10.51 -3.61 10.09
CA HIS A 226 9.11 -3.38 9.71
C HIS A 226 8.73 -3.99 8.38
N GLY A 227 9.41 -3.62 7.30
CA GLY A 227 9.29 -4.25 6.00
C GLY A 227 10.29 -5.38 5.85
N VAL A 228 9.90 -6.42 5.15
CA VAL A 228 10.78 -7.53 4.76
C VAL A 228 10.42 -7.95 3.34
N TRP A 229 11.43 -8.22 2.50
CA TRP A 229 11.24 -8.55 1.09
C TRP A 229 12.29 -9.56 0.61
N ILE A 230 11.99 -10.34 -0.43
CA ILE A 230 13.01 -11.13 -1.12
C ILE A 230 13.56 -10.31 -2.29
N ASP A 231 14.78 -9.84 -2.15
CA ASP A 231 15.51 -9.17 -3.22
C ASP A 231 16.11 -10.22 -4.18
N ASN A 232 15.37 -10.48 -5.22
CA ASN A 232 15.75 -11.37 -6.31
C ASN A 232 15.84 -10.62 -7.65
N ARG A 233 16.15 -9.31 -7.60
CA ARG A 233 16.33 -8.48 -8.79
C ARG A 233 17.33 -9.12 -9.75
N PRO A 234 17.18 -8.96 -11.09
CA PRO A 234 17.98 -9.63 -12.09
C PRO A 234 19.50 -9.49 -11.87
N GLY A 235 20.20 -10.63 -11.95
CA GLY A 235 21.65 -10.69 -11.79
C GLY A 235 22.13 -10.75 -10.33
N ARG A 236 21.23 -10.94 -9.37
CA ARG A 236 21.54 -11.13 -7.95
C ARG A 236 21.22 -12.54 -7.48
N GLU A 237 21.98 -13.00 -6.51
CA GLU A 237 21.55 -14.11 -5.66
C GLU A 237 20.39 -13.63 -4.77
N ALA A 238 19.35 -14.45 -4.66
CA ALA A 238 18.19 -14.13 -3.84
C ALA A 238 18.60 -13.93 -2.37
N SER A 239 18.17 -12.85 -1.78
CA SER A 239 18.47 -12.48 -0.40
C SER A 239 17.26 -11.86 0.28
N VAL A 240 17.27 -11.85 1.61
CA VAL A 240 16.23 -11.16 2.39
C VAL A 240 16.71 -9.73 2.64
N VAL A 241 15.92 -8.74 2.27
CA VAL A 241 16.14 -7.35 2.67
C VAL A 241 15.13 -6.94 3.72
N VAL A 242 15.60 -6.29 4.78
CA VAL A 242 14.79 -5.86 5.93
C VAL A 242 14.90 -4.35 6.10
N ALA A 243 13.75 -3.68 6.19
CA ALA A 243 13.68 -2.29 6.59
C ALA A 243 13.78 -2.19 8.12
N ASP A 244 14.99 -1.96 8.61
CA ASP A 244 15.32 -1.79 10.03
C ASP A 244 15.00 -0.35 10.44
N ARG A 245 13.70 -0.08 10.59
CA ARG A 245 13.09 1.25 10.55
C ARG A 245 13.66 2.22 11.57
N ALA A 246 13.71 1.85 12.84
CA ALA A 246 14.18 2.76 13.88
C ALA A 246 15.71 2.87 13.94
N ASN A 247 16.43 1.97 13.26
CA ASN A 247 17.88 2.10 13.00
C ASN A 247 18.16 2.87 11.70
N LYS A 248 17.14 3.28 10.93
CA LYS A 248 17.24 4.16 9.75
C LYS A 248 18.04 3.56 8.59
N ARG A 249 17.92 2.23 8.37
CA ARG A 249 18.72 1.49 7.42
C ARG A 249 17.98 0.32 6.79
N LEU A 250 18.52 -0.20 5.69
CA LEU A 250 18.19 -1.52 5.17
C LEU A 250 19.32 -2.48 5.48
N GLN A 251 18.98 -3.74 5.75
CA GLN A 251 19.96 -4.82 5.92
C GLN A 251 19.61 -5.99 5.01
N TRP A 252 20.62 -6.59 4.37
CA TRP A 252 20.47 -7.78 3.53
C TRP A 252 21.03 -9.00 4.26
N PHE A 253 20.33 -10.12 4.09
CA PHE A 253 20.67 -11.41 4.69
C PHE A 253 20.57 -12.51 3.65
N THR A 254 21.32 -13.61 3.80
CA THR A 254 21.07 -14.84 3.05
C THR A 254 19.68 -15.39 3.41
N LEU A 255 19.17 -16.34 2.62
CA LEU A 255 17.89 -16.99 2.94
C LEU A 255 17.91 -17.83 4.22
N GLU A 256 19.11 -18.08 4.78
CA GLU A 256 19.34 -18.72 6.08
C GLU A 256 19.46 -17.71 7.23
N GLY A 257 19.39 -16.39 6.94
CA GLY A 257 19.43 -15.33 7.93
C GLY A 257 20.84 -14.84 8.33
N LYS A 258 21.89 -15.15 7.53
CA LYS A 258 23.23 -14.61 7.75
C LYS A 258 23.32 -13.20 7.14
N HIS A 259 23.76 -12.22 7.93
CA HIS A 259 23.96 -10.84 7.48
C HIS A 259 24.96 -10.77 6.32
N ILE A 260 24.62 -9.98 5.30
CA ILE A 260 25.42 -9.74 4.09
C ILE A 260 25.95 -8.31 4.08
N LYS A 261 25.06 -7.32 4.23
CA LYS A 261 25.41 -5.90 4.17
C LYS A 261 24.36 -5.02 4.82
N THR A 262 24.75 -3.79 5.09
CA THR A 262 23.89 -2.71 5.60
C THR A 262 23.96 -1.52 4.64
N LEU A 263 22.83 -0.85 4.41
CA LEU A 263 22.72 0.40 3.66
C LEU A 263 22.02 1.44 4.52
N ASP A 264 22.74 2.49 4.86
CA ASP A 264 22.25 3.66 5.59
C ASP A 264 21.64 4.71 4.62
N GLY A 265 21.14 5.82 5.17
CA GLY A 265 20.62 6.94 4.38
C GLY A 265 19.11 7.04 4.33
N PHE A 266 18.41 6.21 5.08
CA PHE A 266 16.98 6.29 5.32
C PHE A 266 16.68 7.09 6.59
N ILE A 267 15.40 7.43 6.78
CA ILE A 267 14.96 8.13 8.00
C ILE A 267 14.05 7.23 8.82
N LEU A 268 12.97 6.72 8.19
CA LEU A 268 12.04 5.76 8.78
C LEU A 268 11.53 4.80 7.69
N PRO A 269 12.40 3.95 7.08
CA PRO A 269 11.99 3.04 6.02
C PRO A 269 10.91 2.10 6.53
N ALA A 270 9.79 2.02 5.82
CA ALA A 270 8.61 1.33 6.32
C ALA A 270 8.39 -0.03 5.68
N ASN A 271 8.44 -0.11 4.37
CA ASN A 271 8.28 -1.36 3.63
C ASN A 271 9.21 -1.43 2.42
N ILE A 272 9.11 -2.50 1.66
CA ILE A 272 9.96 -2.74 0.49
C ILE A 272 9.14 -3.49 -0.55
N ASP A 273 9.27 -3.10 -1.82
CA ASP A 273 8.79 -3.84 -2.99
C ASP A 273 9.83 -3.75 -4.11
N SER A 274 9.66 -4.52 -5.17
CA SER A 274 10.55 -4.47 -6.32
C SER A 274 9.83 -4.68 -7.65
N HIS A 275 10.29 -3.97 -8.67
CA HIS A 275 9.85 -4.18 -10.05
C HIS A 275 11.06 -4.16 -10.97
N LYS A 276 11.29 -5.25 -11.70
CA LYS A 276 12.49 -5.44 -12.52
C LYS A 276 13.77 -5.28 -11.69
N ASP A 277 14.60 -4.30 -12.00
CA ASP A 277 15.87 -4.01 -11.32
C ASP A 277 15.77 -2.89 -10.26
N VAL A 278 14.57 -2.38 -10.02
CA VAL A 278 14.30 -1.31 -9.05
C VAL A 278 13.76 -1.86 -7.74
N LEU A 279 14.33 -1.42 -6.63
CA LEU A 279 13.79 -1.60 -5.29
C LEU A 279 13.08 -0.32 -4.86
N LEU A 280 11.88 -0.46 -4.34
CA LEU A 280 11.00 0.61 -3.86
C LEU A 280 10.98 0.59 -2.35
N VAL A 281 11.24 1.74 -1.72
CA VAL A 281 11.25 1.86 -0.26
C VAL A 281 10.45 3.09 0.15
N PRO A 282 9.20 2.94 0.61
CA PRO A 282 8.47 4.02 1.26
C PRO A 282 9.12 4.35 2.60
N ASP A 283 9.27 5.63 2.88
CA ASP A 283 9.84 6.17 4.11
C ASP A 283 8.79 7.06 4.79
N LEU A 284 8.42 6.74 6.03
CA LEU A 284 7.42 7.48 6.81
C LEU A 284 7.74 8.97 6.97
N SER A 285 8.93 9.39 6.61
CA SER A 285 9.35 10.80 6.61
C SER A 285 9.17 11.46 5.25
N ALA A 286 8.00 11.30 4.66
CA ALA A 286 7.47 12.07 3.55
C ALA A 286 8.14 11.83 2.19
N ARG A 287 8.77 10.69 1.95
CA ARG A 287 9.38 10.35 0.65
C ARG A 287 9.28 8.87 0.30
N ILE A 288 9.53 8.57 -0.96
CA ILE A 288 9.69 7.21 -1.46
C ILE A 288 11.02 7.13 -2.18
N THR A 289 11.85 6.18 -1.79
CA THR A 289 13.18 5.98 -2.38
C THR A 289 13.13 4.87 -3.41
N LEU A 290 13.67 5.11 -4.60
CA LEU A 290 13.95 4.11 -5.61
C LEU A 290 15.44 3.81 -5.64
N LEU A 291 15.80 2.53 -5.49
CA LEU A 291 17.18 2.05 -5.60
C LEU A 291 17.36 1.24 -6.88
N GLY A 292 18.46 1.44 -7.57
CA GLY A 292 18.87 0.66 -8.72
C GLY A 292 19.44 -0.71 -8.35
N LYS A 293 19.81 -1.47 -9.37
CA LYS A 293 20.40 -2.80 -9.22
C LYS A 293 21.72 -2.84 -8.42
N ASP A 294 22.40 -1.71 -8.30
CA ASP A 294 23.64 -1.55 -7.53
C ASP A 294 23.41 -0.98 -6.12
N ASP A 295 22.13 -0.92 -5.71
CA ASP A 295 21.64 -0.35 -4.45
C ASP A 295 21.91 1.14 -4.27
N LYS A 296 22.28 1.85 -5.34
CA LYS A 296 22.35 3.30 -5.32
C LYS A 296 20.99 3.92 -5.52
N VAL A 297 20.80 5.07 -4.89
CA VAL A 297 19.59 5.87 -5.06
C VAL A 297 19.48 6.32 -6.51
N ILE A 298 18.36 5.97 -7.16
CA ILE A 298 17.98 6.53 -8.46
C ILE A 298 17.34 7.90 -8.22
N THR A 299 16.31 7.94 -7.38
CA THR A 299 15.61 9.18 -7.04
C THR A 299 14.84 9.03 -5.73
N HIS A 300 14.49 10.16 -5.12
CA HIS A 300 13.56 10.24 -4.01
C HIS A 300 12.28 10.93 -4.48
N LEU A 301 11.21 10.18 -4.67
CA LEU A 301 9.91 10.71 -5.06
C LEU A 301 9.29 11.51 -3.91
N GLY A 302 8.80 12.71 -4.22
CA GLY A 302 8.19 13.62 -3.23
C GLY A 302 9.18 14.31 -2.30
N GLU A 303 10.50 14.11 -2.49
CA GLU A 303 11.54 14.73 -1.65
C GLU A 303 11.41 16.25 -1.58
N ASP A 304 11.33 16.73 -0.37
CA ASP A 304 11.34 18.14 -0.04
C ASP A 304 11.78 18.29 1.42
N PRO A 305 13.00 18.79 1.68
CA PRO A 305 13.53 18.86 3.02
C PRO A 305 12.71 19.77 3.96
N GLU A 306 12.15 20.88 3.47
CA GLU A 306 11.34 21.81 4.25
C GLU A 306 9.99 21.16 4.61
N TRP A 307 9.35 20.53 3.63
CA TRP A 307 8.14 19.76 3.86
C TRP A 307 8.35 18.60 4.85
N ARG A 308 9.44 17.86 4.68
CA ARG A 308 9.79 16.78 5.60
C ARG A 308 10.00 17.27 7.02
N GLU A 309 10.70 18.41 7.21
CA GLU A 309 10.86 19.01 8.53
C GLU A 309 9.50 19.35 9.15
N GLN A 310 8.59 19.95 8.37
CA GLN A 310 7.23 20.23 8.81
C GLN A 310 6.47 18.95 9.19
N VAL A 311 6.52 17.90 8.35
CA VAL A 311 5.87 16.61 8.63
C VAL A 311 6.43 15.97 9.90
N LEU A 312 7.73 16.02 10.14
CA LEU A 312 8.34 15.47 11.35
C LEU A 312 8.00 16.28 12.61
N LYS A 313 7.85 17.59 12.48
CA LYS A 313 7.48 18.50 13.58
C LYS A 313 5.99 18.44 13.90
N ASP A 314 5.15 18.55 12.88
CA ASP A 314 3.70 18.70 13.01
C ASP A 314 2.93 17.44 12.52
N GLY A 315 3.63 16.33 12.35
CA GLY A 315 3.10 15.14 11.69
C GLY A 315 1.83 14.58 12.33
N MET A 316 1.71 14.65 13.65
CA MET A 316 0.47 14.21 14.33
C MET A 316 -0.72 15.10 14.00
N LYS A 317 -0.52 16.41 13.83
CA LYS A 317 -1.57 17.35 13.40
C LYS A 317 -1.95 17.11 11.94
N LEU A 318 -0.96 17.02 11.06
CA LEU A 318 -1.17 16.76 9.63
C LEU A 318 -1.80 15.38 9.41
N ARG A 319 -1.33 14.35 10.15
CA ARG A 319 -1.87 13.00 10.13
C ARG A 319 -3.34 12.95 10.58
N GLY A 320 -3.72 13.78 11.52
CA GLY A 320 -5.08 13.88 12.07
C GLY A 320 -6.02 14.77 11.27
N SER A 321 -5.57 15.42 10.21
CA SER A 321 -6.41 16.28 9.37
C SER A 321 -7.62 15.53 8.83
N ARG A 322 -8.81 16.11 8.99
CA ARG A 322 -10.06 15.45 8.58
C ARG A 322 -10.33 15.52 7.08
N ASN A 323 -9.84 16.55 6.41
CA ASN A 323 -10.11 16.83 5.00
C ASN A 323 -8.83 17.11 4.21
N GLY A 324 -7.69 16.60 4.67
CA GLY A 324 -6.41 16.89 4.05
C GLY A 324 -5.95 18.34 4.22
N GLU A 325 -6.50 19.07 5.19
CA GLU A 325 -6.08 20.44 5.47
C GLU A 325 -4.59 20.49 5.82
N GLY A 326 -3.84 21.34 5.13
CA GLY A 326 -2.39 21.43 5.25
C GLY A 326 -1.61 20.38 4.42
N TRP A 327 -2.28 19.50 3.70
CA TRP A 327 -1.62 18.60 2.76
C TRP A 327 -1.26 19.33 1.48
N VAL A 328 -0.12 18.97 0.91
CA VAL A 328 0.43 19.63 -0.28
C VAL A 328 0.40 18.64 -1.46
N ALA A 329 -0.11 19.11 -2.60
CA ALA A 329 -0.14 18.31 -3.82
C ALA A 329 1.29 17.88 -4.24
N GLY A 330 1.45 16.61 -4.61
CA GLY A 330 2.74 16.01 -4.96
C GLY A 330 3.64 15.67 -3.78
N LYS A 331 3.18 15.90 -2.56
CA LYS A 331 3.93 15.60 -1.34
C LYS A 331 3.26 14.47 -0.56
N PHE A 332 4.09 13.69 0.12
CA PHE A 332 3.65 12.64 1.04
C PHE A 332 3.75 13.12 2.48
N LEU A 333 2.97 12.48 3.36
CA LEU A 333 3.12 12.65 4.80
C LEU A 333 3.89 11.45 5.38
N HIS A 334 3.21 10.34 5.46
CA HIS A 334 3.75 9.13 6.07
C HIS A 334 3.52 7.93 5.14
N PRO A 335 4.27 7.79 4.02
CA PRO A 335 4.24 6.58 3.20
C PRO A 335 4.57 5.37 4.05
N HIS A 336 3.55 4.56 4.34
CA HIS A 336 3.71 3.38 5.19
C HIS A 336 3.98 2.14 4.36
N ASP A 337 3.38 2.09 3.18
CA ASP A 337 3.60 1.05 2.21
C ASP A 337 3.49 1.59 0.79
N ALA A 338 4.16 0.91 -0.13
CA ALA A 338 4.02 1.15 -1.55
C ALA A 338 4.32 -0.12 -2.36
N CYS A 339 3.56 -0.36 -3.42
CA CYS A 339 3.78 -1.49 -4.32
C CYS A 339 3.72 -1.07 -5.78
N PHE A 340 4.43 -1.80 -6.63
CA PHE A 340 4.32 -1.69 -8.08
C PHE A 340 3.13 -2.50 -8.61
N ASP A 341 2.54 -2.03 -9.73
CA ASP A 341 1.79 -2.90 -10.61
C ASP A 341 2.69 -3.43 -11.76
N PRO A 342 2.21 -4.40 -12.56
CA PRO A 342 2.97 -4.93 -13.69
C PRO A 342 3.37 -3.91 -14.75
N ALA A 343 2.67 -2.78 -14.85
CA ALA A 343 2.98 -1.67 -15.77
C ALA A 343 4.05 -0.72 -15.19
N GLY A 344 4.42 -0.88 -13.93
CA GLY A 344 5.39 -0.04 -13.23
C GLY A 344 4.79 1.23 -12.63
N ASN A 345 3.45 1.33 -12.51
CA ASN A 345 2.84 2.34 -11.65
C ASN A 345 3.09 1.97 -10.20
N ILE A 346 3.04 2.96 -9.31
CA ILE A 346 3.22 2.74 -7.87
C ILE A 346 1.94 3.14 -7.13
N TYR A 347 1.48 2.31 -6.23
CA TYR A 347 0.41 2.63 -5.29
C TYR A 347 1.01 2.83 -3.92
N VAL A 348 0.59 3.89 -3.22
CA VAL A 348 1.15 4.30 -1.94
C VAL A 348 0.04 4.40 -0.90
N ALA A 349 0.18 3.66 0.18
CA ALA A 349 -0.66 3.81 1.37
C ALA A 349 0.04 4.74 2.37
N GLU A 350 -0.65 5.79 2.78
CA GLU A 350 -0.12 6.72 3.76
C GLU A 350 -0.78 6.51 5.12
N TRP A 351 0.03 6.48 6.16
CA TRP A 351 -0.41 6.30 7.54
C TRP A 351 -1.01 7.59 8.11
N VAL A 352 -2.20 7.93 7.63
CA VAL A 352 -3.00 9.08 8.08
C VAL A 352 -4.37 8.65 8.55
N HIS A 353 -4.96 9.32 9.53
CA HIS A 353 -6.17 8.86 10.23
C HIS A 353 -7.40 8.76 9.34
N THR A 354 -7.47 9.58 8.30
CA THR A 354 -8.56 9.58 7.31
C THR A 354 -8.25 8.73 6.09
N GLY A 355 -7.09 8.04 6.09
CA GLY A 355 -6.58 7.28 4.97
C GLY A 355 -6.24 8.14 3.76
N ARG A 356 -5.16 7.79 3.06
CA ARG A 356 -4.87 8.32 1.73
C ARG A 356 -4.16 7.26 0.89
N ILE A 357 -4.68 7.01 -0.30
CA ILE A 357 -4.05 6.16 -1.30
C ILE A 357 -3.72 7.01 -2.50
N THR A 358 -2.45 7.03 -2.86
CA THR A 358 -1.93 7.76 -4.01
C THR A 358 -1.52 6.76 -5.09
N LYS A 359 -1.97 6.98 -6.33
CA LYS A 359 -1.40 6.33 -7.51
C LYS A 359 -0.36 7.23 -8.13
N LEU A 360 0.82 6.72 -8.31
CA LEU A 360 1.87 7.31 -9.11
C LEU A 360 1.84 6.63 -10.48
N ARG A 361 1.23 7.27 -11.46
CA ARG A 361 1.11 6.75 -12.81
C ARG A 361 2.42 7.02 -13.56
N LYS A 362 3.06 5.96 -14.02
CA LYS A 362 4.31 6.08 -14.77
C LYS A 362 4.10 6.92 -16.03
N VAL A 363 4.93 7.92 -16.22
CA VAL A 363 4.97 8.74 -17.43
C VAL A 363 5.98 8.12 -18.38
N ALA A 364 5.55 7.87 -19.62
CA ALA A 364 6.37 7.26 -20.67
C ALA A 364 7.57 8.16 -21.06
#